data_5f36305d5eb611aa92c6dc8aee1a15ea
#
_entry.id   5f36305d5eb611aa92c6dc8aee1a15ea
#
_cell.length_a   1.000
_cell.length_b   1.000
_cell.length_c   1.000
_cell.angle_alpha   90.00
_cell.angle_beta   90.00
_cell.angle_gamma   90.00
#
_symmetry.space_group_name_H-M   'P 1'
#
loop_
_entity.id
_entity.type
_entity.pdbx_description
1 polymer ?
#
loop_
_entity_poly.entity_id
_entity_poly.type
_entity_poly.pdbx_seq_one_letter_code
_entity_poly.pdbx_strand_id
1 'polypeptide(L)'
;MLFQKQPFQVLYLSICENKTLHKIGLIDYGMGNIHSVTKSLESLGEEILLIKNIDQSKDCKALILPGVGSFDPAMINLRDTDLIIHIKNWISSGKSFLGICLGLQLLFESSDEGSLSGLGIIKGEIKKIPKIFDQRSPHVGWCKLNQTKKNTLIKEGELNNWVYFVHSYHAVPNDSNIIAANVDYGYEKLTAIIENDNLLACQFHPEKSGKTGEKFLRRWLKNIQ
;
A
#
# COMPACT_ATOMS: atom_id res chain seq x y z
N MET A 1 10.27 53.61 37.62
CA MET A 1 10.61 52.85 36.39
C MET A 1 9.94 51.49 36.50
N LEU A 2 8.79 51.36 35.86
CA LEU A 2 7.99 50.15 35.85
C LEU A 2 8.31 49.37 34.54
N PHE A 3 8.96 48.23 34.67
CA PHE A 3 9.14 47.32 33.53
C PHE A 3 7.89 46.47 33.38
N GLN A 4 7.08 46.78 32.35
CA GLN A 4 5.98 45.93 31.91
C GLN A 4 6.57 44.67 31.25
N LYS A 5 6.27 43.53 31.86
CA LYS A 5 6.46 42.21 31.23
C LYS A 5 5.35 42.00 30.20
N GLN A 6 5.70 41.98 28.94
CA GLN A 6 4.82 41.51 27.85
C GLN A 6 4.67 39.97 27.94
N PRO A 7 3.45 39.43 27.78
CA PRO A 7 3.27 38.00 27.82
C PRO A 7 3.65 37.35 26.46
N PHE A 8 4.65 36.50 26.49
CA PHE A 8 4.94 35.55 25.38
C PHE A 8 3.92 34.42 25.38
N GLN A 9 2.71 34.71 25.03
CA GLN A 9 1.66 33.69 24.97
C GLN A 9 0.61 34.05 23.94
N VAL A 10 0.96 34.06 22.66
CA VAL A 10 0.03 33.95 21.50
C VAL A 10 0.88 33.74 20.23
N LEU A 11 1.49 32.61 20.04
CA LEU A 11 1.99 32.20 18.71
C LEU A 11 2.05 30.67 18.52
N TYR A 12 1.16 29.94 19.16
CA TYR A 12 1.08 28.46 18.98
C TYR A 12 -0.28 27.97 18.50
N LEU A 13 -1.13 28.85 17.95
CA LEU A 13 -2.51 28.51 17.56
C LEU A 13 -2.85 28.94 16.12
N SER A 14 -1.99 28.67 15.15
CA SER A 14 -2.40 28.91 13.75
C SER A 14 -1.66 28.07 12.72
N ILE A 15 -1.39 26.80 12.98
CA ILE A 15 -1.10 25.80 11.94
C ILE A 15 -1.87 24.51 12.30
N CYS A 16 -3.13 24.61 12.57
CA CYS A 16 -4.08 23.55 12.29
C CYS A 16 -4.63 23.84 10.90
N GLU A 17 -3.89 23.47 9.85
CA GLU A 17 -4.56 23.12 8.60
C GLU A 17 -5.70 22.18 8.98
N ASN A 18 -6.92 22.48 8.53
CA ASN A 18 -8.10 21.65 8.69
C ASN A 18 -7.79 20.29 8.05
N LYS A 19 -7.13 19.42 8.82
CA LYS A 19 -6.81 18.06 8.37
C LYS A 19 -8.13 17.30 8.38
N THR A 20 -8.67 17.05 7.20
CA THR A 20 -9.81 16.17 7.06
C THR A 20 -9.41 14.80 7.57
N LEU A 21 -9.98 14.38 8.70
CA LEU A 21 -9.80 13.05 9.27
C LEU A 21 -10.57 12.07 8.37
N HIS A 22 -9.87 11.12 7.76
CA HIS A 22 -10.51 10.10 6.96
C HIS A 22 -10.75 8.83 7.78
N LYS A 23 -11.91 8.23 7.59
CA LYS A 23 -12.16 6.86 8.03
C LYS A 23 -11.61 5.92 6.95
N ILE A 24 -10.58 5.16 7.29
CA ILE A 24 -9.91 4.23 6.39
C ILE A 24 -10.28 2.82 6.80
N GLY A 25 -10.86 2.07 5.87
CA GLY A 25 -11.17 0.66 6.08
C GLY A 25 -9.94 -0.22 5.84
N LEU A 26 -9.53 -0.96 6.86
CA LEU A 26 -8.48 -1.97 6.76
C LEU A 26 -9.13 -3.35 6.72
N ILE A 27 -9.03 -4.05 5.58
CA ILE A 27 -9.65 -5.35 5.35
C ILE A 27 -8.96 -6.40 6.21
N ASP A 28 -9.73 -7.00 7.12
CA ASP A 28 -9.29 -8.06 8.04
C ASP A 28 -9.92 -9.40 7.63
N TYR A 29 -9.21 -10.12 6.78
CA TYR A 29 -9.56 -11.46 6.31
C TYR A 29 -8.69 -12.56 6.96
N GLY A 30 -8.09 -12.26 8.12
CA GLY A 30 -7.27 -13.20 8.88
C GLY A 30 -5.80 -13.30 8.42
N MET A 31 -5.39 -12.57 7.38
CA MET A 31 -4.01 -12.58 6.87
C MET A 31 -3.51 -11.16 6.60
N GLY A 32 -2.67 -10.66 7.49
CA GLY A 32 -2.10 -9.31 7.34
C GLY A 32 -1.42 -8.85 8.61
N ASN A 33 -0.49 -7.92 8.46
CA ASN A 33 0.11 -7.22 9.58
C ASN A 33 -0.80 -6.06 10.02
N ILE A 34 -2.04 -6.41 10.40
CA ILE A 34 -3.11 -5.46 10.74
C ILE A 34 -2.62 -4.45 11.77
N HIS A 35 -1.98 -4.92 12.86
CA HIS A 35 -1.53 -4.04 13.94
C HIS A 35 -0.53 -2.97 13.47
N SER A 36 0.49 -3.36 12.69
CA SER A 36 1.52 -2.43 12.23
C SER A 36 0.97 -1.41 11.21
N VAL A 37 0.09 -1.85 10.31
CA VAL A 37 -0.56 -0.96 9.34
C VAL A 37 -1.47 0.03 10.07
N THR A 38 -2.29 -0.44 11.02
CA THR A 38 -3.15 0.42 11.86
C THR A 38 -2.31 1.47 12.58
N LYS A 39 -1.26 1.06 13.30
CA LYS A 39 -0.40 1.99 14.05
C LYS A 39 0.27 3.03 13.15
N SER A 40 0.71 2.63 11.96
CA SER A 40 1.30 3.54 10.99
C SER A 40 0.30 4.61 10.53
N LEU A 41 -0.94 4.23 10.22
CA LEU A 41 -1.98 5.16 9.77
C LEU A 41 -2.53 6.04 10.91
N GLU A 42 -2.74 5.48 12.11
CA GLU A 42 -3.11 6.24 13.30
C GLU A 42 -2.06 7.32 13.64
N SER A 43 -0.76 7.02 13.48
CA SER A 43 0.31 8.00 13.67
C SER A 43 0.27 9.15 12.66
N LEU A 44 -0.37 8.93 11.51
CA LEU A 44 -0.66 9.96 10.51
C LEU A 44 -1.94 10.76 10.81
N GLY A 45 -2.67 10.33 11.85
CA GLY A 45 -3.88 10.97 12.35
C GLY A 45 -5.14 10.52 11.61
N GLU A 46 -5.18 9.31 11.08
CA GLU A 46 -6.37 8.76 10.43
C GLU A 46 -7.14 7.83 11.39
N GLU A 47 -8.44 7.73 11.22
CA GLU A 47 -9.31 6.78 11.94
C GLU A 47 -9.35 5.46 11.16
N ILE A 48 -8.98 4.33 11.80
CA ILE A 48 -8.92 3.03 11.15
C ILE A 48 -10.06 2.13 11.60
N LEU A 49 -10.84 1.64 10.64
CA LEU A 49 -11.91 0.69 10.85
C LEU A 49 -11.50 -0.68 10.31
N LEU A 50 -11.58 -1.71 11.14
CA LEU A 50 -11.36 -3.09 10.67
C LEU A 50 -12.60 -3.59 9.92
N ILE A 51 -12.40 -3.99 8.67
CA ILE A 51 -13.49 -4.42 7.77
C ILE A 51 -13.49 -5.93 7.65
N LYS A 52 -14.44 -6.58 8.30
CA LYS A 52 -14.71 -8.02 8.21
C LYS A 52 -15.94 -8.33 7.38
N ASN A 53 -16.78 -7.34 7.13
CA ASN A 53 -17.97 -7.42 6.29
C ASN A 53 -18.24 -6.07 5.60
N ILE A 54 -19.10 -6.09 4.60
CA ILE A 54 -19.39 -4.93 3.74
C ILE A 54 -19.94 -3.73 4.54
N ASP A 55 -20.79 -3.97 5.52
CA ASP A 55 -21.47 -2.90 6.26
C ASP A 55 -20.51 -1.99 7.02
N GLN A 56 -19.41 -2.54 7.49
CA GLN A 56 -18.38 -1.78 8.22
C GLN A 56 -17.65 -0.74 7.36
N SER A 57 -17.71 -0.86 6.02
CA SER A 57 -17.01 0.04 5.10
C SER A 57 -17.83 1.26 4.65
N LYS A 58 -19.12 1.36 5.04
CA LYS A 58 -20.05 2.39 4.53
C LYS A 58 -19.53 3.83 4.69
N ASP A 59 -18.91 4.10 5.84
CA ASP A 59 -18.38 5.43 6.17
C ASP A 59 -16.94 5.63 5.74
N CYS A 60 -16.29 4.61 5.15
CA CYS A 60 -14.90 4.69 4.76
C CYS A 60 -14.73 5.51 3.48
N LYS A 61 -13.66 6.32 3.46
CA LYS A 61 -13.22 7.07 2.27
C LYS A 61 -12.29 6.25 1.38
N ALA A 62 -11.57 5.31 1.96
CA ALA A 62 -10.66 4.42 1.24
C ALA A 62 -10.60 3.04 1.89
N LEU A 63 -10.21 2.02 1.12
CA LEU A 63 -9.94 0.68 1.63
C LEU A 63 -8.48 0.30 1.43
N ILE A 64 -7.95 -0.46 2.40
CA ILE A 64 -6.62 -1.07 2.33
C ILE A 64 -6.79 -2.59 2.39
N LEU A 65 -6.17 -3.30 1.45
CA LEU A 65 -6.00 -4.75 1.49
C LEU A 65 -4.55 -5.05 1.88
N PRO A 66 -4.26 -5.28 3.17
CA PRO A 66 -2.95 -5.74 3.60
C PRO A 66 -2.82 -7.24 3.31
N GLY A 67 -1.61 -7.77 3.36
CA GLY A 67 -1.44 -9.22 3.30
C GLY A 67 -0.03 -9.64 3.64
N VAL A 68 0.08 -10.77 4.35
CA VAL A 68 1.32 -11.52 4.59
C VAL A 68 1.02 -13.02 4.48
N GLY A 69 2.02 -13.82 4.15
CA GLY A 69 1.84 -15.27 3.96
C GLY A 69 1.75 -15.65 2.50
N SER A 70 0.94 -16.66 2.16
CA SER A 70 0.88 -17.29 0.85
C SER A 70 -0.43 -17.01 0.11
N PHE A 71 -0.38 -17.07 -1.22
CA PHE A 71 -1.46 -16.67 -2.12
C PHE A 71 -2.75 -17.50 -1.93
N ASP A 72 -2.68 -18.83 -2.03
CA ASP A 72 -3.88 -19.68 -1.95
C ASP A 72 -4.59 -19.58 -0.59
N PRO A 73 -3.91 -19.67 0.57
CA PRO A 73 -4.56 -19.43 1.86
C PRO A 73 -5.23 -18.07 1.97
N ALA A 74 -4.61 -17.02 1.42
CA ALA A 74 -5.19 -15.69 1.41
C ALA A 74 -6.47 -15.62 0.55
N MET A 75 -6.46 -16.25 -0.62
CA MET A 75 -7.65 -16.32 -1.49
C MET A 75 -8.78 -17.15 -0.87
N ILE A 76 -8.44 -18.25 -0.16
CA ILE A 76 -9.44 -19.04 0.60
C ILE A 76 -10.09 -18.15 1.65
N ASN A 77 -9.31 -17.51 2.51
CA ASN A 77 -9.82 -16.63 3.56
C ASN A 77 -10.69 -15.50 3.00
N LEU A 78 -10.29 -14.88 1.87
CA LEU A 78 -11.10 -13.86 1.22
C LEU A 78 -12.42 -14.41 0.64
N ARG A 79 -12.40 -15.64 0.12
CA ARG A 79 -13.61 -16.30 -0.43
C ARG A 79 -14.62 -16.66 0.64
N ASP A 80 -14.15 -16.97 1.86
CA ASP A 80 -15.00 -17.25 3.01
C ASP A 80 -15.72 -16.00 3.55
N THR A 81 -15.43 -14.85 2.94
CA THR A 81 -16.07 -13.56 3.21
C THR A 81 -16.76 -13.03 1.96
N ASP A 82 -17.75 -12.16 2.11
CA ASP A 82 -18.40 -11.47 0.98
C ASP A 82 -17.54 -10.30 0.44
N LEU A 83 -16.30 -10.17 0.89
CA LEU A 83 -15.44 -9.02 0.61
C LEU A 83 -14.88 -9.00 -0.82
N ILE A 84 -14.80 -10.16 -1.53
CA ILE A 84 -14.30 -10.18 -2.91
C ILE A 84 -15.13 -9.31 -3.84
N ILE A 85 -16.44 -9.51 -3.84
CA ILE A 85 -17.36 -8.73 -4.68
C ILE A 85 -17.35 -7.27 -4.24
N HIS A 86 -17.28 -7.04 -2.93
CA HIS A 86 -17.23 -5.70 -2.36
C HIS A 86 -15.95 -4.94 -2.81
N ILE A 87 -14.78 -5.56 -2.74
CA ILE A 87 -13.50 -4.97 -3.20
C ILE A 87 -13.60 -4.61 -4.69
N LYS A 88 -14.10 -5.52 -5.53
CA LYS A 88 -14.28 -5.26 -6.96
C LYS A 88 -15.19 -4.07 -7.22
N ASN A 89 -16.35 -4.03 -6.56
CA ASN A 89 -17.31 -2.93 -6.69
C ASN A 89 -16.74 -1.61 -6.15
N TRP A 90 -15.97 -1.65 -5.05
CA TRP A 90 -15.31 -0.49 -4.48
C TRP A 90 -14.35 0.16 -5.48
N ILE A 91 -13.47 -0.64 -6.05
CA ILE A 91 -12.47 -0.17 -7.02
C ILE A 91 -13.16 0.32 -8.31
N SER A 92 -14.13 -0.42 -8.84
CA SER A 92 -14.86 -0.04 -10.06
C SER A 92 -15.72 1.22 -9.89
N SER A 93 -16.09 1.56 -8.66
CA SER A 93 -16.81 2.81 -8.36
C SER A 93 -15.90 4.04 -8.24
N GLY A 94 -14.61 3.91 -8.49
CA GLY A 94 -13.63 5.00 -8.44
C GLY A 94 -13.16 5.37 -7.04
N LYS A 95 -13.51 4.60 -6.00
CA LYS A 95 -13.09 4.87 -4.62
C LYS A 95 -11.65 4.42 -4.39
N SER A 96 -10.90 5.21 -3.61
CA SER A 96 -9.49 4.98 -3.33
C SER A 96 -9.23 3.62 -2.68
N PHE A 97 -8.24 2.90 -3.22
CA PHE A 97 -7.85 1.57 -2.75
C PHE A 97 -6.32 1.41 -2.70
N LEU A 98 -5.82 0.75 -1.64
CA LEU A 98 -4.40 0.44 -1.48
C LEU A 98 -4.19 -1.05 -1.21
N GLY A 99 -3.42 -1.74 -2.09
CA GLY A 99 -2.91 -3.09 -1.86
C GLY A 99 -1.49 -3.08 -1.28
N ILE A 100 -1.24 -3.81 -0.18
CA ILE A 100 0.09 -3.88 0.46
C ILE A 100 0.62 -5.31 0.42
N CYS A 101 1.80 -5.50 -0.17
CA CYS A 101 2.55 -6.76 -0.26
C CYS A 101 1.70 -7.88 -0.87
N LEU A 102 1.28 -8.90 -0.11
CA LEU A 102 0.38 -9.94 -0.61
C LEU A 102 -0.95 -9.33 -1.12
N GLY A 103 -1.42 -8.23 -0.49
CA GLY A 103 -2.61 -7.52 -0.97
C GLY A 103 -2.47 -6.97 -2.40
N LEU A 104 -1.27 -6.55 -2.81
CA LEU A 104 -0.98 -6.24 -4.22
C LEU A 104 -1.11 -7.50 -5.08
N GLN A 105 -0.53 -8.61 -4.63
CA GLN A 105 -0.49 -9.85 -5.41
C GLN A 105 -1.90 -10.42 -5.65
N LEU A 106 -2.77 -10.35 -4.64
CA LEU A 106 -4.15 -10.84 -4.74
C LEU A 106 -4.99 -10.09 -5.79
N LEU A 107 -4.59 -8.88 -6.22
CA LEU A 107 -5.30 -8.12 -7.26
C LEU A 107 -5.17 -8.73 -8.65
N PHE A 108 -4.18 -9.59 -8.89
CA PHE A 108 -3.87 -10.22 -10.17
C PHE A 108 -4.79 -11.42 -10.47
N GLU A 109 -4.64 -11.97 -11.71
CA GLU A 109 -5.46 -13.11 -12.17
C GLU A 109 -4.98 -14.44 -11.59
N SER A 110 -3.64 -14.61 -11.46
CA SER A 110 -3.02 -15.87 -11.01
C SER A 110 -1.66 -15.64 -10.34
N SER A 111 -1.14 -16.68 -9.72
CA SER A 111 0.17 -16.67 -9.06
C SER A 111 0.90 -18.00 -9.27
N ASP A 112 2.21 -17.94 -9.52
CA ASP A 112 3.09 -19.11 -9.51
C ASP A 112 3.22 -19.76 -8.11
N GLU A 113 2.76 -19.07 -7.06
CA GLU A 113 2.77 -19.60 -5.68
C GLU A 113 1.67 -20.63 -5.43
N GLY A 114 0.56 -20.52 -6.16
CA GLY A 114 -0.63 -21.31 -5.90
C GLY A 114 -1.35 -21.75 -7.17
N SER A 115 -2.51 -22.34 -6.97
CA SER A 115 -3.38 -22.84 -8.04
C SER A 115 -4.71 -22.08 -8.15
N LEU A 116 -5.02 -21.25 -7.16
CA LEU A 116 -6.26 -20.49 -7.13
C LEU A 116 -6.14 -19.21 -7.97
N SER A 117 -7.25 -18.84 -8.59
CA SER A 117 -7.36 -17.53 -9.23
C SER A 117 -7.40 -16.43 -8.19
N GLY A 118 -6.73 -15.31 -8.46
CA GLY A 118 -6.82 -14.09 -7.66
C GLY A 118 -8.09 -13.28 -7.95
N LEU A 119 -8.06 -12.02 -7.58
CA LEU A 119 -9.21 -11.12 -7.77
C LEU A 119 -9.43 -10.74 -9.25
N GLY A 120 -8.40 -10.82 -10.10
CA GLY A 120 -8.49 -10.49 -11.53
C GLY A 120 -8.85 -9.03 -11.81
N ILE A 121 -8.52 -8.12 -10.89
CA ILE A 121 -8.72 -6.68 -11.04
C ILE A 121 -7.63 -6.10 -11.95
N ILE A 122 -6.40 -6.59 -11.78
CA ILE A 122 -5.25 -6.25 -12.63
C ILE A 122 -4.98 -7.45 -13.54
N LYS A 123 -4.92 -7.19 -14.85
CA LYS A 123 -4.55 -8.19 -15.85
C LYS A 123 -3.06 -8.50 -15.77
N GLY A 124 -2.72 -9.78 -15.75
CA GLY A 124 -1.37 -10.29 -15.60
C GLY A 124 -1.27 -11.31 -14.47
N GLU A 125 -0.07 -11.61 -14.06
CA GLU A 125 0.21 -12.72 -13.15
C GLU A 125 1.28 -12.36 -12.12
N ILE A 126 1.30 -13.13 -11.05
CA ILE A 126 2.35 -13.08 -10.03
C ILE A 126 3.35 -14.18 -10.34
N LYS A 127 4.59 -13.80 -10.62
CA LYS A 127 5.69 -14.72 -10.97
C LYS A 127 6.62 -14.95 -9.81
N LYS A 128 7.18 -16.15 -9.77
CA LYS A 128 8.29 -16.44 -8.86
C LYS A 128 9.50 -15.59 -9.23
N ILE A 129 10.14 -14.96 -8.26
CA ILE A 129 11.38 -14.21 -8.47
C ILE A 129 12.47 -15.18 -8.96
N PRO A 130 13.14 -14.88 -10.08
CA PRO A 130 14.15 -15.76 -10.63
C PRO A 130 15.35 -15.91 -9.67
N LYS A 131 15.96 -17.09 -9.65
CA LYS A 131 17.22 -17.29 -8.93
C LYS A 131 18.35 -16.64 -9.74
N ILE A 132 18.93 -15.59 -9.21
CA ILE A 132 20.07 -14.90 -9.81
C ILE A 132 21.27 -15.09 -8.90
N PHE A 133 22.44 -15.40 -9.50
CA PHE A 133 23.70 -15.47 -8.78
C PHE A 133 23.95 -14.18 -8.01
N ASP A 134 24.39 -14.28 -6.75
CA ASP A 134 24.57 -13.17 -5.79
C ASP A 134 23.30 -12.43 -5.33
N GLN A 135 22.10 -12.89 -5.73
CA GLN A 135 20.86 -12.34 -5.20
C GLN A 135 20.20 -13.31 -4.20
N ARG A 136 19.73 -12.74 -3.07
CA ARG A 136 19.05 -13.53 -2.04
C ARG A 136 17.62 -13.86 -2.47
N SER A 137 17.25 -15.13 -2.41
CA SER A 137 15.86 -15.57 -2.58
C SER A 137 15.39 -16.25 -1.29
N PRO A 138 14.34 -15.75 -0.62
CA PRO A 138 13.47 -14.62 -0.99
C PRO A 138 14.18 -13.27 -1.05
N HIS A 139 13.61 -12.33 -1.80
CA HIS A 139 14.06 -10.93 -1.82
C HIS A 139 13.71 -10.28 -0.48
N VAL A 140 14.71 -10.12 0.37
CA VAL A 140 14.56 -9.56 1.73
C VAL A 140 15.57 -8.45 1.94
N GLY A 141 15.09 -7.28 2.28
CA GLY A 141 15.96 -6.16 2.63
C GLY A 141 15.44 -4.80 2.16
N TRP A 142 16.31 -3.83 2.34
CA TRP A 142 16.05 -2.45 1.90
C TRP A 142 16.55 -2.27 0.47
N CYS A 143 15.66 -1.78 -0.40
CA CYS A 143 16.00 -1.49 -1.78
C CYS A 143 15.52 -0.10 -2.17
N LYS A 144 16.27 0.53 -3.07
CA LYS A 144 15.94 1.84 -3.61
C LYS A 144 14.91 1.71 -4.71
N LEU A 145 13.85 2.51 -4.63
CA LEU A 145 12.84 2.58 -5.68
C LEU A 145 13.36 3.36 -6.89
N ASN A 146 13.16 2.77 -8.07
CA ASN A 146 13.38 3.40 -9.36
C ASN A 146 12.03 3.80 -9.94
N GLN A 147 11.78 5.10 -10.04
CA GLN A 147 10.54 5.63 -10.58
C GLN A 147 10.48 5.41 -12.11
N THR A 148 9.32 4.96 -12.61
CA THR A 148 9.09 4.72 -14.04
C THR A 148 8.22 5.79 -14.68
N LYS A 149 7.38 6.47 -13.88
CA LYS A 149 6.45 7.50 -14.34
C LYS A 149 6.77 8.86 -13.71
N LYS A 150 6.56 9.93 -14.48
CA LYS A 150 6.50 11.30 -13.95
C LYS A 150 5.15 11.50 -13.25
N ASN A 151 5.14 12.22 -12.12
CA ASN A 151 3.93 12.55 -11.34
C ASN A 151 3.29 11.41 -10.54
N THR A 152 4.05 10.39 -10.18
CA THR A 152 3.60 9.37 -9.22
C THR A 152 3.66 9.88 -7.78
N LEU A 153 3.11 9.09 -6.86
CA LEU A 153 3.19 9.35 -5.42
C LEU A 153 4.64 9.47 -4.87
N ILE A 154 5.63 9.07 -5.67
CA ILE A 154 7.06 9.24 -5.37
C ILE A 154 7.60 10.34 -6.28
N LYS A 155 8.09 11.44 -5.70
CA LYS A 155 8.70 12.53 -6.48
C LYS A 155 10.14 12.17 -6.83
N GLU A 156 10.51 12.40 -8.09
CA GLU A 156 11.89 12.30 -8.57
C GLU A 156 12.79 13.24 -7.75
N GLY A 157 13.98 12.76 -7.39
CA GLY A 157 14.96 13.55 -6.62
C GLY A 157 14.74 13.59 -5.10
N GLU A 158 13.73 12.94 -4.54
CA GLU A 158 13.67 12.77 -3.09
C GLU A 158 14.78 11.83 -2.62
N LEU A 159 15.69 12.37 -1.81
CA LEU A 159 16.77 11.62 -1.18
C LEU A 159 16.21 10.46 -0.37
N ASN A 160 16.78 9.27 -0.57
CA ASN A 160 16.48 8.06 0.19
C ASN A 160 15.10 7.43 -0.04
N ASN A 161 14.77 7.07 -1.29
CA ASN A 161 13.60 6.24 -1.60
C ASN A 161 13.83 4.75 -1.28
N TRP A 162 14.45 4.46 -0.14
CA TRP A 162 14.67 3.09 0.33
C TRP A 162 13.43 2.59 1.04
N VAL A 163 12.98 1.37 0.68
CA VAL A 163 11.84 0.70 1.28
C VAL A 163 12.16 -0.75 1.57
N TYR A 164 11.41 -1.37 2.49
CA TYR A 164 11.67 -2.72 2.97
C TYR A 164 10.81 -3.75 2.25
N PHE A 165 11.47 -4.75 1.66
CA PHE A 165 10.87 -5.88 0.97
C PHE A 165 11.06 -7.18 1.74
N VAL A 166 10.09 -8.08 1.62
CA VAL A 166 10.17 -9.48 2.06
C VAL A 166 9.19 -10.29 1.22
N HIS A 167 9.64 -10.82 0.06
CA HIS A 167 8.78 -11.57 -0.86
C HIS A 167 9.58 -12.52 -1.75
N SER A 168 8.92 -13.59 -2.23
CA SER A 168 9.46 -14.59 -3.16
C SER A 168 8.83 -14.52 -4.54
N TYR A 169 7.74 -13.75 -4.68
CA TYR A 169 6.97 -13.58 -5.91
C TYR A 169 6.76 -12.10 -6.17
N HIS A 170 6.65 -11.72 -7.44
CA HIS A 170 6.49 -10.33 -7.86
C HIS A 170 5.43 -10.19 -8.94
N ALA A 171 4.88 -9.00 -9.08
CA ALA A 171 3.84 -8.69 -10.04
C ALA A 171 4.41 -8.48 -11.44
N VAL A 172 3.76 -9.08 -12.44
CA VAL A 172 4.03 -8.92 -13.86
C VAL A 172 2.71 -8.54 -14.56
N PRO A 173 2.36 -7.24 -14.56
CA PRO A 173 1.14 -6.77 -15.23
C PRO A 173 1.29 -6.85 -16.76
N ASN A 174 0.18 -7.17 -17.47
CA ASN A 174 0.14 -7.18 -18.93
C ASN A 174 0.33 -5.76 -19.51
N ASP A 175 -0.16 -4.74 -18.80
CA ASP A 175 0.08 -3.34 -19.16
C ASP A 175 1.19 -2.74 -18.28
N SER A 176 2.37 -2.56 -18.84
CA SER A 176 3.50 -1.95 -18.15
C SER A 176 3.29 -0.47 -17.80
N ASN A 177 2.31 0.20 -18.44
CA ASN A 177 2.02 1.60 -18.12
C ASN A 177 1.46 1.81 -16.72
N ILE A 178 0.96 0.78 -16.06
CA ILE A 178 0.50 0.89 -14.67
C ILE A 178 1.64 0.75 -13.64
N ILE A 179 2.86 0.37 -14.07
CA ILE A 179 4.02 0.28 -13.18
C ILE A 179 4.52 1.70 -12.87
N ALA A 180 4.39 2.12 -11.63
CA ALA A 180 4.83 3.44 -11.18
C ALA A 180 6.27 3.45 -10.66
N ALA A 181 6.74 2.33 -10.10
CA ALA A 181 8.12 2.15 -9.70
C ALA A 181 8.51 0.67 -9.73
N ASN A 182 9.80 0.43 -9.92
CA ASN A 182 10.44 -0.88 -9.79
C ASN A 182 11.67 -0.81 -8.89
N VAL A 183 12.25 -1.98 -8.59
CA VAL A 183 13.55 -2.12 -7.94
C VAL A 183 14.45 -3.01 -8.77
N ASP A 184 15.75 -2.75 -8.71
CA ASP A 184 16.74 -3.61 -9.36
C ASP A 184 16.97 -4.88 -8.51
N TYR A 185 17.02 -6.02 -9.19
CA TYR A 185 17.31 -7.32 -8.60
C TYR A 185 18.24 -8.08 -9.56
N GLY A 186 19.55 -7.89 -9.38
CA GLY A 186 20.55 -8.30 -10.36
C GLY A 186 20.35 -7.57 -11.69
N TYR A 187 20.11 -8.33 -12.76
CA TYR A 187 19.80 -7.80 -14.10
C TYR A 187 18.30 -7.66 -14.36
N GLU A 188 17.46 -8.08 -13.41
CA GLU A 188 16.00 -7.98 -13.50
C GLU A 188 15.48 -6.72 -12.82
N LYS A 189 14.28 -6.31 -13.20
CA LYS A 189 13.50 -5.26 -12.53
C LYS A 189 12.22 -5.84 -11.98
N LEU A 190 12.06 -5.77 -10.66
CA LEU A 190 10.86 -6.24 -10.01
C LEU A 190 9.89 -5.08 -9.81
N THR A 191 8.62 -5.29 -10.13
CA THR A 191 7.55 -4.31 -9.90
C THR A 191 7.42 -4.01 -8.42
N ALA A 192 7.57 -2.74 -8.04
CA ALA A 192 7.50 -2.29 -6.66
C ALA A 192 6.21 -1.52 -6.35
N ILE A 193 5.70 -0.74 -7.31
CA ILE A 193 4.47 0.05 -7.17
C ILE A 193 3.67 -0.04 -8.46
N ILE A 194 2.38 -0.30 -8.31
CA ILE A 194 1.37 -0.19 -9.35
C ILE A 194 0.46 0.98 -9.02
N GLU A 195 0.16 1.79 -10.02
CA GLU A 195 -0.77 2.92 -9.95
C GLU A 195 -1.66 2.92 -11.18
N ASN A 196 -2.96 2.74 -10.95
CA ASN A 196 -3.98 2.68 -11.98
C ASN A 196 -5.25 3.39 -11.47
N ASP A 197 -5.47 4.62 -11.89
CA ASP A 197 -6.57 5.50 -11.46
C ASP A 197 -6.66 5.61 -9.92
N ASN A 198 -7.71 5.08 -9.33
CA ASN A 198 -7.98 5.08 -7.89
C ASN A 198 -7.30 3.92 -7.14
N LEU A 199 -6.65 3.00 -7.87
CA LEU A 199 -5.95 1.85 -7.32
C LEU A 199 -4.46 2.12 -7.21
N LEU A 200 -3.95 2.07 -5.99
CA LEU A 200 -2.53 2.02 -5.69
C LEU A 200 -2.19 0.67 -5.07
N ALA A 201 -1.05 0.09 -5.44
CA ALA A 201 -0.56 -1.10 -4.77
C ALA A 201 0.97 -1.11 -4.69
N CYS A 202 1.52 -1.61 -3.58
CA CYS A 202 2.95 -1.68 -3.36
C CYS A 202 3.38 -3.08 -2.89
N GLN A 203 4.53 -3.57 -3.39
CA GLN A 203 5.09 -4.86 -2.99
C GLN A 203 5.84 -4.77 -1.66
N PHE A 204 6.38 -3.62 -1.32
CA PHE A 204 7.04 -3.38 -0.05
C PHE A 204 6.03 -3.13 1.08
N HIS A 205 6.55 -3.09 2.30
CA HIS A 205 5.78 -2.77 3.50
C HIS A 205 5.99 -1.29 3.88
N PRO A 206 5.07 -0.38 3.53
CA PRO A 206 5.23 1.03 3.88
C PRO A 206 5.28 1.24 5.40
N GLU A 207 4.55 0.45 6.18
CA GLU A 207 4.54 0.48 7.65
C GLU A 207 5.88 0.05 8.28
N LYS A 208 6.78 -0.57 7.48
CA LYS A 208 8.13 -0.97 7.88
C LYS A 208 9.24 -0.18 7.17
N SER A 209 8.87 0.77 6.31
CA SER A 209 9.81 1.49 5.44
C SER A 209 10.19 2.87 5.99
N GLY A 210 10.06 3.09 7.30
CA GLY A 210 10.48 4.30 7.99
C GLY A 210 9.90 5.58 7.37
N LYS A 211 10.72 6.62 7.25
CA LYS A 211 10.26 7.93 6.71
C LYS A 211 9.80 7.86 5.25
N THR A 212 10.36 6.96 4.44
CA THR A 212 9.93 6.79 3.04
C THR A 212 8.54 6.18 2.98
N GLY A 213 8.28 5.15 3.78
CA GLY A 213 6.96 4.54 3.89
C GLY A 213 5.90 5.50 4.45
N GLU A 214 6.27 6.28 5.47
CA GLU A 214 5.41 7.33 6.01
C GLU A 214 5.02 8.36 4.92
N LYS A 215 6.00 8.86 4.15
CA LYS A 215 5.73 9.79 3.05
C LYS A 215 4.83 9.18 1.97
N PHE A 216 5.05 7.92 1.63
CA PHE A 216 4.22 7.19 0.68
C PHE A 216 2.75 7.14 1.15
N LEU A 217 2.50 6.74 2.41
CA LEU A 217 1.17 6.71 2.98
C LEU A 217 0.53 8.10 3.06
N ARG A 218 1.27 9.12 3.52
CA ARG A 218 0.77 10.52 3.55
C ARG A 218 0.33 11.03 2.18
N ARG A 219 1.05 10.67 1.12
CA ARG A 219 0.70 11.08 -0.24
C ARG A 219 -0.54 10.37 -0.74
N TRP A 220 -0.62 9.07 -0.48
CA TRP A 220 -1.84 8.32 -0.80
C TRP A 220 -3.06 8.91 -0.09
N LEU A 221 -2.96 9.19 1.21
CA LEU A 221 -4.02 9.81 2.00
C LEU A 221 -4.46 11.19 1.46
N LYS A 222 -3.52 12.01 0.97
CA LYS A 222 -3.83 13.30 0.36
C LYS A 222 -4.58 13.21 -0.97
N ASN A 223 -4.50 12.07 -1.64
CA ASN A 223 -5.17 11.83 -2.93
C ASN A 223 -6.49 11.06 -2.77
N ILE A 224 -6.96 10.80 -1.55
CA ILE A 224 -8.27 10.22 -1.29
C ILE A 224 -9.34 11.24 -1.65
N GLN A 225 -10.29 10.81 -2.50
CA GLN A 225 -11.42 11.60 -2.99
C GLN A 225 -12.66 11.47 -2.10
#